data_8dbab934e63bf6f362d9285bc53f1515
#
_entry.id   8dbab934e63bf6f362d9285bc53f1515
#
_cell.length_a   1.000
_cell.length_b   1.000
_cell.length_c   1.000
_cell.angle_alpha   90.00
_cell.angle_beta   90.00
_cell.angle_gamma   90.00
#
_symmetry.space_group_name_H-M   'P 1'
#
loop_
_entity.id
_entity.type
_entity.pdbx_description
1 polymer ?
#
loop_
_entity_poly.entity_id
_entity_poly.type
_entity_poly.pdbx_seq_one_letter_code
_entity_poly.pdbx_strand_id
1 'polypeptide(L)'
;MKHFKEFIQWCCEPQRLFVLFIVVLAIPNVALFFTEQQMTLLARICNVILPVSVYWLIMTLGRKPGKTIWILFPFVFFAAFQLVLLYLFGRSIIAVDMFLNLTTTNSGEALELLDNLLPAVIGVFVVYIPALVLGGFSWARGNQLEYSFIRSQRKYALAGIVAGALLTVICYATQRDYQVKIEMYPANVCYNLVLAAERAGETAGYAETSRDFTFNASAAHDENSREVYVLVIGETARACNFGLYGYERNTTPLLDKMEGLVTFTDVLTQSNTTHKSVPMLLSAASAEDYDCLYRQKGIITAFKEAGFHTAFFSNQLPNHSFIDFLGMEADDWKFIKKDAPKGANISDDELLFLVEKELKAGHQKLFIVLHAYGSHFNYKERYPESMSVFKPDNLTDAKYENKEYLMNAYDNTIRYTDGFLASLITLLQKTNSFSAMLYTSDHGEDIFDDNRKLFLHASPVPSYYQLHVPFLIWLSKTYREKNVEVHEAILQNREKPVAGNASVFHTMLNLAGVQTPYRADSLSVANRQYLIRPRYYLNDHNLPKSLDKIGLKKEDIEQFRRNNLVFP
;
A
#
# COMPACT_ATOMS: atom_id res chain seq x y z
N MET A 1 46.18 -21.41 -9.66
CA MET A 1 45.46 -21.45 -10.95
C MET A 1 45.01 -22.86 -11.36
N LYS A 2 45.85 -23.92 -11.25
CA LYS A 2 45.50 -25.31 -11.66
C LYS A 2 44.29 -25.83 -10.87
N HIS A 3 44.33 -25.80 -9.54
CA HIS A 3 43.24 -26.23 -8.66
C HIS A 3 41.90 -25.44 -8.89
N PHE A 4 41.97 -24.16 -9.22
CA PHE A 4 40.78 -23.37 -9.54
C PHE A 4 40.15 -23.79 -10.86
N LYS A 5 40.98 -24.10 -11.88
CA LYS A 5 40.47 -24.63 -13.16
C LYS A 5 39.83 -26.03 -12.99
N GLU A 6 40.46 -26.88 -12.21
CA GLU A 6 39.93 -28.21 -11.86
C GLU A 6 38.61 -28.11 -11.10
N PHE A 7 38.50 -27.20 -10.15
CA PHE A 7 37.25 -26.94 -9.42
C PHE A 7 36.11 -26.44 -10.34
N ILE A 8 36.38 -25.45 -11.22
CA ILE A 8 35.39 -24.99 -12.20
C ILE A 8 34.99 -26.11 -13.15
N GLN A 9 35.93 -26.92 -13.62
CA GLN A 9 35.65 -28.06 -14.49
C GLN A 9 34.76 -29.08 -13.79
N TRP A 10 35.04 -29.37 -12.52
CA TRP A 10 34.21 -30.22 -11.66
C TRP A 10 32.79 -29.66 -11.47
N CYS A 11 32.64 -28.34 -11.19
CA CYS A 11 31.34 -27.68 -11.09
C CYS A 11 30.57 -27.68 -12.42
N CYS A 12 31.26 -27.61 -13.55
CA CYS A 12 30.65 -27.60 -14.88
C CYS A 12 30.26 -28.98 -15.42
N GLU A 13 30.40 -30.05 -14.63
CA GLU A 13 29.91 -31.36 -15.01
C GLU A 13 28.38 -31.34 -15.22
N PRO A 14 27.87 -31.82 -16.38
CA PRO A 14 26.45 -31.62 -16.73
C PRO A 14 25.45 -32.15 -15.71
N GLN A 15 25.74 -33.29 -15.08
CA GLN A 15 24.89 -33.90 -14.06
C GLN A 15 24.84 -33.05 -12.77
N ARG A 16 25.99 -32.48 -12.36
CA ARG A 16 26.07 -31.62 -11.19
C ARG A 16 25.31 -30.29 -11.43
N LEU A 17 25.51 -29.69 -12.59
CA LEU A 17 24.78 -28.50 -12.98
C LEU A 17 23.27 -28.75 -13.05
N PHE A 18 22.86 -29.90 -13.53
CA PHE A 18 21.46 -30.31 -13.55
C PHE A 18 20.84 -30.26 -12.14
N VAL A 19 21.53 -30.88 -11.16
CA VAL A 19 21.07 -30.88 -9.76
C VAL A 19 21.14 -29.47 -9.17
N LEU A 20 22.26 -28.76 -9.36
CA LEU A 20 22.43 -27.39 -8.87
C LEU A 20 21.29 -26.46 -9.31
N PHE A 21 20.90 -26.52 -10.60
CA PHE A 21 19.86 -25.65 -11.13
C PHE A 21 18.48 -25.98 -10.60
N ILE A 22 18.17 -27.26 -10.36
CA ILE A 22 16.92 -27.65 -9.68
C ILE A 22 16.91 -27.09 -8.26
N VAL A 23 18.02 -27.23 -7.51
CA VAL A 23 18.15 -26.71 -6.14
C VAL A 23 17.96 -25.19 -6.12
N VAL A 24 18.65 -24.47 -7.01
CA VAL A 24 18.61 -23.00 -7.09
C VAL A 24 17.19 -22.51 -7.40
N LEU A 25 16.48 -23.17 -8.31
CA LEU A 25 15.07 -22.85 -8.64
C LEU A 25 14.12 -23.21 -7.48
N ALA A 26 14.43 -24.22 -6.68
CA ALA A 26 13.61 -24.68 -5.57
C ALA A 26 13.77 -23.83 -4.29
N ILE A 27 14.84 -23.02 -4.17
CA ILE A 27 15.10 -22.21 -2.95
C ILE A 27 13.88 -21.42 -2.50
N PRO A 28 13.15 -20.67 -3.36
CA PRO A 28 11.97 -19.94 -2.91
C PRO A 28 10.86 -20.84 -2.36
N ASN A 29 10.59 -21.99 -2.99
CA ASN A 29 9.59 -22.94 -2.53
C ASN A 29 9.92 -23.50 -1.14
N VAL A 30 11.22 -23.82 -0.91
CA VAL A 30 11.71 -24.29 0.40
C VAL A 30 11.66 -23.16 1.43
N ALA A 31 12.07 -21.94 1.07
CA ALA A 31 11.99 -20.78 1.95
C ALA A 31 10.54 -20.51 2.37
N LEU A 32 9.59 -20.49 1.41
CA LEU A 32 8.16 -20.32 1.67
C LEU A 32 7.57 -21.43 2.55
N PHE A 33 8.10 -22.65 2.53
CA PHE A 33 7.66 -23.71 3.41
C PHE A 33 7.91 -23.38 4.89
N PHE A 34 9.03 -22.74 5.22
CA PHE A 34 9.44 -22.42 6.59
C PHE A 34 8.96 -21.04 7.06
N THR A 35 8.52 -20.18 6.15
CA THR A 35 8.00 -18.85 6.53
C THR A 35 6.57 -18.97 7.05
N GLU A 36 6.16 -17.99 7.85
CA GLU A 36 4.80 -17.91 8.37
C GLU A 36 3.83 -17.52 7.26
N GLN A 37 3.11 -18.50 6.73
CA GLN A 37 2.10 -18.35 5.67
C GLN A 37 0.70 -18.63 6.21
N GLN A 38 -0.32 -18.11 5.57
CA GLN A 38 -1.69 -18.52 5.80
C GLN A 38 -2.02 -19.93 5.24
N MET A 39 -1.04 -20.55 4.58
CA MET A 39 -1.19 -21.88 4.00
C MET A 39 -1.17 -22.97 5.06
N THR A 40 -2.00 -23.99 4.88
CA THR A 40 -1.96 -25.22 5.68
C THR A 40 -0.65 -25.98 5.40
N LEU A 41 -0.28 -26.90 6.32
CA LEU A 41 0.90 -27.75 6.12
C LEU A 41 0.83 -28.53 4.79
N LEU A 42 -0.36 -29.05 4.43
CA LEU A 42 -0.57 -29.78 3.18
C LEU A 42 -0.30 -28.89 1.95
N ALA A 43 -0.80 -27.65 1.96
CA ALA A 43 -0.56 -26.70 0.88
C ALA A 43 0.93 -26.32 0.78
N ARG A 44 1.64 -26.17 1.91
CA ARG A 44 3.09 -25.95 1.94
C ARG A 44 3.88 -27.12 1.32
N ILE A 45 3.51 -28.36 1.66
CA ILE A 45 4.12 -29.57 1.07
C ILE A 45 3.86 -29.59 -0.44
N CYS A 46 2.62 -29.30 -0.87
CA CYS A 46 2.28 -29.23 -2.28
C CYS A 46 3.09 -28.17 -3.03
N ASN A 47 3.29 -26.98 -2.42
CA ASN A 47 4.09 -25.88 -2.96
C ASN A 47 5.60 -26.21 -3.11
N VAL A 48 6.08 -27.27 -2.50
CA VAL A 48 7.44 -27.78 -2.73
C VAL A 48 7.42 -28.91 -3.77
N ILE A 49 6.62 -29.96 -3.56
CA ILE A 49 6.68 -31.18 -4.37
C ILE A 49 6.33 -30.91 -5.83
N LEU A 50 5.21 -30.26 -6.12
CA LEU A 50 4.74 -30.06 -7.49
C LEU A 50 5.67 -29.12 -8.28
N PRO A 51 6.00 -27.90 -7.83
CA PRO A 51 6.89 -27.01 -8.58
C PRO A 51 8.30 -27.56 -8.79
N VAL A 52 8.89 -28.16 -7.76
CA VAL A 52 10.24 -28.74 -7.87
C VAL A 52 10.26 -29.89 -8.88
N SER A 53 9.21 -30.73 -8.91
CA SER A 53 9.08 -31.79 -9.89
C SER A 53 8.88 -31.25 -11.33
N VAL A 54 8.19 -30.12 -11.47
CA VAL A 54 8.05 -29.40 -12.74
C VAL A 54 9.40 -28.85 -13.20
N TYR A 55 10.18 -28.18 -12.33
CA TYR A 55 11.53 -27.73 -12.65
C TYR A 55 12.41 -28.91 -13.08
N TRP A 56 12.32 -30.03 -12.33
CA TRP A 56 13.05 -31.24 -12.64
C TRP A 56 12.69 -31.76 -14.03
N LEU A 57 11.39 -31.83 -14.39
CA LEU A 57 10.95 -32.24 -15.72
C LEU A 57 11.49 -31.30 -16.80
N ILE A 58 11.36 -29.98 -16.63
CA ILE A 58 11.84 -28.97 -17.58
C ILE A 58 13.33 -29.12 -17.84
N MET A 59 14.13 -29.37 -16.80
CA MET A 59 15.56 -29.61 -16.94
C MET A 59 15.89 -30.88 -17.75
N THR A 60 14.93 -31.82 -17.92
CA THR A 60 15.11 -33.02 -18.77
C THR A 60 14.67 -32.82 -20.23
N LEU A 61 14.06 -31.67 -20.58
CA LEU A 61 13.60 -31.40 -21.95
C LEU A 61 14.75 -31.18 -22.94
N GLY A 62 15.91 -30.75 -22.43
CA GLY A 62 17.12 -30.53 -23.23
C GLY A 62 18.33 -31.29 -22.68
N ARG A 63 19.32 -31.53 -23.58
CA ARG A 63 20.60 -32.16 -23.16
C ARG A 63 21.59 -31.18 -22.55
N LYS A 64 21.40 -29.87 -22.74
CA LYS A 64 22.34 -28.83 -22.32
C LYS A 64 21.78 -28.07 -21.09
N PRO A 65 22.08 -28.50 -19.86
CA PRO A 65 21.52 -27.89 -18.65
C PRO A 65 21.86 -26.39 -18.54
N GLY A 66 23.07 -25.98 -18.99
CA GLY A 66 23.48 -24.59 -19.02
C GLY A 66 22.64 -23.73 -19.97
N LYS A 67 22.19 -24.26 -21.13
CA LYS A 67 21.23 -23.55 -22.00
C LYS A 67 19.85 -23.47 -21.34
N THR A 68 19.42 -24.55 -20.71
CA THR A 68 18.07 -24.63 -20.10
C THR A 68 17.92 -23.60 -18.97
N ILE A 69 18.92 -23.41 -18.10
CA ILE A 69 18.84 -22.42 -17.02
C ILE A 69 18.77 -20.99 -17.54
N TRP A 70 19.45 -20.68 -18.68
CA TRP A 70 19.34 -19.38 -19.31
C TRP A 70 17.97 -19.14 -19.97
N ILE A 71 17.32 -20.17 -20.49
CA ILE A 71 15.92 -20.10 -20.95
C ILE A 71 15.00 -19.85 -19.77
N LEU A 72 15.31 -20.40 -18.59
CA LEU A 72 14.56 -20.21 -17.35
C LEU A 72 14.95 -18.94 -16.60
N PHE A 73 15.75 -18.05 -17.20
CA PHE A 73 16.19 -16.79 -16.55
C PHE A 73 15.04 -15.98 -15.93
N PRO A 74 13.83 -15.83 -16.56
CA PRO A 74 12.72 -15.15 -15.91
C PRO A 74 12.33 -15.78 -14.56
N PHE A 75 12.35 -17.10 -14.45
CA PHE A 75 12.05 -17.80 -13.19
C PHE A 75 13.19 -17.64 -12.16
N VAL A 76 14.46 -17.57 -12.62
CA VAL A 76 15.59 -17.24 -11.76
C VAL A 76 15.46 -15.81 -11.21
N PHE A 77 15.06 -14.86 -12.04
CA PHE A 77 14.80 -13.49 -11.62
C PHE A 77 13.69 -13.43 -10.56
N PHE A 78 12.55 -14.07 -10.82
CA PHE A 78 11.46 -14.13 -9.85
C PHE A 78 11.83 -14.88 -8.57
N ALA A 79 12.70 -15.89 -8.66
CA ALA A 79 13.21 -16.58 -7.48
C ALA A 79 14.06 -15.63 -6.60
N ALA A 80 14.93 -14.83 -7.21
CA ALA A 80 15.71 -13.81 -6.51
C ALA A 80 14.80 -12.75 -5.89
N PHE A 81 13.83 -12.26 -6.65
CA PHE A 81 12.86 -11.26 -6.18
C PHE A 81 12.02 -11.78 -5.00
N GLN A 82 11.52 -13.03 -5.07
CA GLN A 82 10.79 -13.66 -3.96
C GLN A 82 11.64 -13.72 -2.67
N LEU A 83 12.91 -14.00 -2.76
CA LEU A 83 13.79 -14.05 -1.58
C LEU A 83 14.03 -12.65 -0.98
N VAL A 84 14.17 -11.62 -1.81
CA VAL A 84 14.27 -10.23 -1.34
C VAL A 84 12.99 -9.83 -0.61
N LEU A 85 11.81 -10.18 -1.13
CA LEU A 85 10.54 -9.89 -0.47
C LEU A 85 10.36 -10.66 0.85
N LEU A 86 10.81 -11.91 0.91
CA LEU A 86 10.81 -12.67 2.17
C LEU A 86 11.75 -12.06 3.21
N TYR A 87 12.86 -11.47 2.77
CA TYR A 87 13.75 -10.72 3.67
C TYR A 87 13.06 -9.47 4.21
N LEU A 88 12.35 -8.72 3.34
CA LEU A 88 11.69 -7.46 3.72
C LEU A 88 10.47 -7.68 4.62
N PHE A 89 9.59 -8.60 4.26
CA PHE A 89 8.31 -8.82 4.94
C PHE A 89 8.27 -10.08 5.83
N GLY A 90 9.30 -10.93 5.79
CA GLY A 90 9.37 -12.18 6.55
C GLY A 90 8.39 -13.27 6.11
N ARG A 91 7.47 -12.97 5.17
CA ARG A 91 6.37 -13.86 4.74
C ARG A 91 5.82 -13.46 3.37
N SER A 92 4.93 -14.27 2.84
CA SER A 92 4.13 -14.04 1.62
C SER A 92 4.83 -14.31 0.29
N ILE A 93 4.00 -14.58 -0.70
CA ILE A 93 4.35 -14.78 -2.09
C ILE A 93 4.23 -13.42 -2.82
N ILE A 94 4.95 -13.25 -3.94
CA ILE A 94 4.93 -12.00 -4.73
C ILE A 94 3.49 -11.58 -5.05
N ALA A 95 3.09 -10.43 -4.58
CA ALA A 95 1.76 -9.86 -4.73
C ALA A 95 1.59 -9.11 -6.07
N VAL A 96 0.35 -8.90 -6.52
CA VAL A 96 0.04 -8.09 -7.71
C VAL A 96 0.52 -6.66 -7.53
N ASP A 97 0.27 -6.10 -6.34
CA ASP A 97 0.63 -4.73 -5.99
C ASP A 97 2.14 -4.49 -6.06
N MET A 98 2.98 -5.51 -5.82
CA MET A 98 4.43 -5.41 -5.98
C MET A 98 4.85 -5.22 -7.44
N PHE A 99 4.14 -5.81 -8.39
CA PHE A 99 4.37 -5.55 -9.82
C PHE A 99 3.88 -4.16 -10.22
N LEU A 100 2.75 -3.70 -9.69
CA LEU A 100 2.24 -2.36 -9.95
C LEU A 100 3.19 -1.31 -9.36
N ASN A 101 3.71 -1.52 -8.16
CA ASN A 101 4.69 -0.63 -7.54
C ASN A 101 5.96 -0.47 -8.38
N LEU A 102 6.40 -1.49 -9.13
CA LEU A 102 7.54 -1.33 -10.05
C LEU A 102 7.29 -0.27 -11.15
N THR A 103 6.04 0.00 -11.48
CA THR A 103 5.66 0.99 -12.49
C THR A 103 5.31 2.36 -11.90
N THR A 104 4.96 2.42 -10.61
CA THR A 104 4.49 3.63 -9.92
C THR A 104 5.50 4.21 -8.93
N THR A 105 6.48 3.42 -8.46
CA THR A 105 7.55 3.88 -7.56
C THR A 105 8.52 4.80 -8.32
N ASN A 106 8.79 5.96 -7.76
CA ASN A 106 9.77 6.88 -8.31
C ASN A 106 11.22 6.53 -7.89
N SER A 107 12.20 7.09 -8.60
CA SER A 107 13.63 6.78 -8.35
C SER A 107 14.12 7.21 -6.95
N GLY A 108 13.49 8.19 -6.32
CA GLY A 108 13.83 8.64 -4.96
C GLY A 108 13.45 7.59 -3.93
N GLU A 109 12.18 7.17 -3.95
CA GLU A 109 11.66 6.12 -3.07
C GLU A 109 12.41 4.79 -3.24
N ALA A 110 12.73 4.43 -4.50
CA ALA A 110 13.51 3.23 -4.79
C ALA A 110 14.91 3.27 -4.17
N LEU A 111 15.58 4.44 -4.17
CA LEU A 111 16.91 4.61 -3.58
C LEU A 111 16.86 4.58 -2.05
N GLU A 112 15.86 5.24 -1.43
CA GLU A 112 15.65 5.21 0.03
C GLU A 112 15.48 3.76 0.55
N LEU A 113 14.81 2.91 -0.23
CA LEU A 113 14.59 1.51 0.12
C LEU A 113 15.81 0.62 -0.15
N LEU A 114 16.60 0.94 -1.20
CA LEU A 114 17.69 0.09 -1.68
C LEU A 114 18.78 -0.13 -0.63
N ASP A 115 19.12 0.90 0.15
CA ASP A 115 20.14 0.81 1.19
C ASP A 115 19.78 -0.25 2.25
N ASN A 116 18.49 -0.37 2.57
CA ASN A 116 17.99 -1.35 3.52
C ASN A 116 17.88 -2.77 2.93
N LEU A 117 17.73 -2.88 1.61
CA LEU A 117 17.65 -4.14 0.89
C LEU A 117 19.02 -4.68 0.48
N LEU A 118 20.09 -3.90 0.61
CA LEU A 118 21.43 -4.26 0.13
C LEU A 118 21.90 -5.64 0.61
N PRO A 119 21.72 -6.05 1.88
CA PRO A 119 22.12 -7.39 2.33
C PRO A 119 21.38 -8.52 1.59
N ALA A 120 20.08 -8.36 1.36
CA ALA A 120 19.28 -9.34 0.62
C ALA A 120 19.68 -9.39 -0.85
N VAL A 121 19.91 -8.24 -1.47
CA VAL A 121 20.37 -8.12 -2.86
C VAL A 121 21.73 -8.81 -3.03
N ILE A 122 22.69 -8.54 -2.13
CA ILE A 122 23.97 -9.24 -2.15
C ILE A 122 23.77 -10.76 -1.98
N GLY A 123 22.92 -11.19 -1.04
CA GLY A 123 22.61 -12.60 -0.81
C GLY A 123 22.10 -13.31 -2.06
N VAL A 124 21.13 -12.73 -2.77
CA VAL A 124 20.62 -13.31 -4.02
C VAL A 124 21.64 -13.28 -5.14
N PHE A 125 22.49 -12.25 -5.24
CA PHE A 125 23.59 -12.21 -6.22
C PHE A 125 24.61 -13.32 -5.98
N VAL A 126 24.99 -13.59 -4.72
CA VAL A 126 25.92 -14.66 -4.36
C VAL A 126 25.37 -16.05 -4.72
N VAL A 127 24.05 -16.24 -4.67
CA VAL A 127 23.40 -17.52 -5.01
C VAL A 127 23.20 -17.68 -6.53
N TYR A 128 22.57 -16.68 -7.16
CA TYR A 128 22.07 -16.84 -8.53
C TYR A 128 23.08 -16.48 -9.61
N ILE A 129 23.95 -15.47 -9.39
CA ILE A 129 24.95 -15.08 -10.40
C ILE A 129 25.97 -16.20 -10.67
N PRO A 130 26.59 -16.84 -9.66
CA PRO A 130 27.48 -17.95 -9.93
C PRO A 130 26.82 -19.11 -10.68
N ALA A 131 25.56 -19.43 -10.35
CA ALA A 131 24.81 -20.47 -11.05
C ALA A 131 24.61 -20.13 -12.53
N LEU A 132 24.22 -18.88 -12.85
CA LEU A 132 24.08 -18.43 -14.24
C LEU A 132 25.41 -18.38 -14.99
N VAL A 133 26.49 -17.95 -14.35
CA VAL A 133 27.85 -17.93 -14.92
C VAL A 133 28.31 -19.34 -15.24
N LEU A 134 28.16 -20.30 -14.32
CA LEU A 134 28.45 -21.72 -14.56
C LEU A 134 27.60 -22.29 -15.70
N GLY A 135 26.32 -21.90 -15.75
CA GLY A 135 25.42 -22.25 -16.85
C GLY A 135 25.92 -21.75 -18.20
N GLY A 136 26.34 -20.48 -18.28
CA GLY A 136 26.92 -19.88 -19.49
C GLY A 136 28.20 -20.57 -19.95
N PHE A 137 29.12 -20.84 -19.01
CA PHE A 137 30.34 -21.58 -19.31
C PHE A 137 30.06 -22.99 -19.81
N SER A 138 29.15 -23.72 -19.18
CA SER A 138 28.74 -25.06 -19.61
C SER A 138 28.11 -25.05 -20.99
N TRP A 139 27.25 -24.06 -21.27
CA TRP A 139 26.63 -23.90 -22.58
C TRP A 139 27.64 -23.59 -23.67
N ALA A 140 28.55 -22.65 -23.43
CA ALA A 140 29.61 -22.28 -24.37
C ALA A 140 30.55 -23.47 -24.69
N ARG A 141 30.81 -24.35 -23.71
CA ARG A 141 31.62 -25.58 -23.91
C ARG A 141 30.87 -26.72 -24.57
N GLY A 142 29.55 -26.55 -24.79
CA GLY A 142 28.75 -27.59 -25.42
C GLY A 142 28.48 -28.82 -24.54
N ASN A 143 28.67 -28.71 -23.21
CA ASN A 143 28.46 -29.79 -22.27
C ASN A 143 27.05 -30.36 -22.32
N GLN A 144 26.91 -31.70 -22.40
CA GLN A 144 25.62 -32.36 -22.59
C GLN A 144 25.44 -33.52 -21.60
N LEU A 145 24.16 -33.69 -21.19
CA LEU A 145 23.73 -34.85 -20.42
C LEU A 145 23.62 -36.10 -21.32
N GLU A 146 23.84 -37.25 -20.76
CA GLU A 146 23.58 -38.53 -21.42
C GLU A 146 22.07 -38.82 -21.51
N TYR A 147 21.65 -39.49 -22.58
CA TYR A 147 20.27 -39.87 -22.74
C TYR A 147 19.75 -40.83 -21.67
N SER A 148 20.60 -41.75 -21.22
CA SER A 148 20.32 -42.67 -20.09
C SER A 148 19.97 -41.94 -18.83
N PHE A 149 20.78 -40.93 -18.46
CA PHE A 149 20.56 -40.06 -17.32
C PHE A 149 19.23 -39.29 -17.46
N ILE A 150 19.00 -38.58 -18.58
CA ILE A 150 17.75 -37.85 -18.86
C ILE A 150 16.52 -38.76 -18.73
N ARG A 151 16.56 -39.94 -19.31
CA ARG A 151 15.44 -40.91 -19.28
C ARG A 151 15.13 -41.33 -17.83
N SER A 152 16.17 -41.57 -17.04
CA SER A 152 16.01 -41.89 -15.61
C SER A 152 15.41 -40.73 -14.82
N GLN A 153 16.01 -39.52 -14.95
CA GLN A 153 15.55 -38.34 -14.23
C GLN A 153 14.10 -37.95 -14.60
N ARG A 154 13.72 -38.10 -15.87
CA ARG A 154 12.34 -37.85 -16.34
C ARG A 154 11.31 -38.75 -15.66
N LYS A 155 11.65 -40.02 -15.39
CA LYS A 155 10.74 -40.92 -14.65
C LYS A 155 10.49 -40.43 -13.23
N TYR A 156 11.55 -39.99 -12.52
CA TYR A 156 11.42 -39.45 -11.15
C TYR A 156 10.64 -38.13 -11.14
N ALA A 157 10.91 -37.23 -12.09
CA ALA A 157 10.18 -35.99 -12.23
C ALA A 157 8.67 -36.22 -12.48
N LEU A 158 8.32 -37.17 -13.39
CA LEU A 158 6.92 -37.51 -13.65
C LEU A 158 6.23 -38.15 -12.44
N ALA A 159 6.92 -39.03 -11.70
CA ALA A 159 6.39 -39.58 -10.46
C ALA A 159 6.12 -38.50 -9.42
N GLY A 160 7.06 -37.52 -9.29
CA GLY A 160 6.88 -36.37 -8.40
C GLY A 160 5.71 -35.46 -8.84
N ILE A 161 5.53 -35.25 -10.16
CA ILE A 161 4.37 -34.48 -10.69
C ILE A 161 3.06 -35.19 -10.36
N VAL A 162 2.99 -36.51 -10.56
CA VAL A 162 1.79 -37.28 -10.20
C VAL A 162 1.48 -37.16 -8.71
N ALA A 163 2.49 -37.33 -7.85
CA ALA A 163 2.32 -37.17 -6.41
C ALA A 163 1.88 -35.74 -6.03
N GLY A 164 2.53 -34.70 -6.60
CA GLY A 164 2.18 -33.30 -6.38
C GLY A 164 0.76 -32.96 -6.89
N ALA A 165 0.36 -33.50 -8.04
CA ALA A 165 -0.99 -33.31 -8.58
C ALA A 165 -2.05 -33.95 -7.66
N LEU A 166 -1.80 -35.15 -7.14
CA LEU A 166 -2.69 -35.79 -6.16
C LEU A 166 -2.82 -34.97 -4.88
N LEU A 167 -1.72 -34.44 -4.36
CA LEU A 167 -1.73 -33.54 -3.20
C LEU A 167 -2.52 -32.25 -3.52
N THR A 168 -2.39 -31.68 -4.71
CA THR A 168 -3.17 -30.53 -5.15
C THR A 168 -4.67 -30.84 -5.16
N VAL A 169 -5.09 -31.99 -5.66
CA VAL A 169 -6.50 -32.41 -5.62
C VAL A 169 -6.99 -32.54 -4.19
N ILE A 170 -6.16 -33.08 -3.29
CA ILE A 170 -6.52 -33.17 -1.86
C ILE A 170 -6.64 -31.76 -1.25
N CYS A 171 -5.76 -30.82 -1.58
CA CYS A 171 -5.88 -29.43 -1.15
C CYS A 171 -7.21 -28.83 -1.59
N TYR A 172 -7.59 -28.95 -2.86
CA TYR A 172 -8.89 -28.46 -3.36
C TYR A 172 -10.10 -29.13 -2.66
N ALA A 173 -9.99 -30.40 -2.33
CA ALA A 173 -11.07 -31.14 -1.64
C ALA A 173 -11.22 -30.77 -0.16
N THR A 174 -10.12 -30.41 0.51
CA THR A 174 -10.10 -30.18 1.96
C THR A 174 -10.05 -28.71 2.36
N GLN A 175 -9.70 -27.81 1.45
CA GLN A 175 -9.51 -26.38 1.70
C GLN A 175 -10.33 -25.57 0.70
N ARG A 176 -11.45 -25.02 1.15
CA ARG A 176 -12.44 -24.33 0.30
C ARG A 176 -11.87 -23.15 -0.50
N ASP A 177 -10.89 -22.45 0.07
CA ASP A 177 -10.31 -21.23 -0.51
C ASP A 177 -8.97 -21.47 -1.23
N TYR A 178 -8.47 -22.72 -1.28
CA TYR A 178 -7.20 -23.04 -1.91
C TYR A 178 -7.25 -22.84 -3.43
N GLN A 179 -6.31 -22.08 -3.97
CA GLN A 179 -6.15 -21.88 -5.41
C GLN A 179 -4.68 -21.90 -5.80
N VAL A 180 -4.30 -22.79 -6.73
CA VAL A 180 -2.92 -22.89 -7.27
C VAL A 180 -2.41 -21.56 -7.80
N LYS A 181 -3.26 -20.82 -8.52
CA LYS A 181 -2.90 -19.53 -9.11
C LYS A 181 -2.64 -18.42 -8.08
N ILE A 182 -3.04 -18.61 -6.81
CA ILE A 182 -2.84 -17.63 -5.73
C ILE A 182 -1.76 -18.11 -4.76
N GLU A 183 -1.75 -19.39 -4.41
CA GLU A 183 -0.93 -19.89 -3.30
C GLU A 183 0.34 -20.63 -3.73
N MET A 184 0.42 -21.09 -4.98
CA MET A 184 1.55 -21.92 -5.42
C MET A 184 2.59 -21.10 -6.18
N TYR A 185 3.80 -20.98 -5.61
CA TYR A 185 4.95 -20.40 -6.32
C TYR A 185 5.54 -21.43 -7.31
N PRO A 186 5.85 -21.07 -8.58
CA PRO A 186 5.75 -19.75 -9.22
C PRO A 186 4.45 -19.53 -10.04
N ALA A 187 3.43 -20.39 -9.94
CA ALA A 187 2.19 -20.22 -10.69
C ALA A 187 1.51 -18.88 -10.37
N ASN A 188 1.52 -18.49 -9.09
CA ASN A 188 1.01 -17.20 -8.64
C ASN A 188 1.75 -16.02 -9.27
N VAL A 189 3.07 -16.10 -9.42
CA VAL A 189 3.89 -15.03 -10.03
C VAL A 189 3.46 -14.78 -11.48
N CYS A 190 3.27 -15.86 -12.24
CA CYS A 190 2.79 -15.75 -13.62
C CYS A 190 1.38 -15.15 -13.67
N TYR A 191 0.48 -15.60 -12.80
CA TYR A 191 -0.88 -15.08 -12.70
C TYR A 191 -0.90 -13.60 -12.28
N ASN A 192 -0.16 -13.25 -11.24
CA ASN A 192 -0.11 -11.88 -10.71
C ASN A 192 0.54 -10.91 -11.70
N LEU A 193 1.53 -11.36 -12.48
CA LEU A 193 2.12 -10.53 -13.54
C LEU A 193 1.10 -10.20 -14.65
N VAL A 194 0.32 -11.20 -15.09
CA VAL A 194 -0.73 -10.99 -16.09
C VAL A 194 -1.79 -10.04 -15.55
N LEU A 195 -2.25 -10.27 -14.32
CA LEU A 195 -3.26 -9.43 -13.66
C LEU A 195 -2.76 -7.99 -13.46
N ALA A 196 -1.49 -7.79 -13.10
CA ALA A 196 -0.90 -6.46 -13.00
C ALA A 196 -0.86 -5.74 -14.37
N ALA A 197 -0.54 -6.47 -15.45
CA ALA A 197 -0.56 -5.91 -16.80
C ALA A 197 -1.98 -5.55 -17.26
N GLU A 198 -2.98 -6.36 -16.95
CA GLU A 198 -4.40 -6.06 -17.21
C GLU A 198 -4.83 -4.79 -16.49
N ARG A 199 -4.54 -4.68 -15.18
CA ARG A 199 -4.87 -3.49 -14.36
C ARG A 199 -4.15 -2.23 -14.85
N ALA A 200 -2.88 -2.34 -15.22
CA ALA A 200 -2.16 -1.22 -15.81
C ALA A 200 -2.81 -0.76 -17.12
N GLY A 201 -3.30 -1.69 -17.95
CA GLY A 201 -4.05 -1.39 -19.16
C GLY A 201 -5.40 -0.71 -18.87
N GLU A 202 -6.16 -1.19 -17.90
CA GLU A 202 -7.43 -0.58 -17.46
C GLU A 202 -7.20 0.83 -16.91
N THR A 203 -6.15 1.02 -16.09
CA THR A 203 -5.76 2.33 -15.57
C THR A 203 -5.39 3.30 -16.70
N ALA A 204 -4.63 2.85 -17.69
CA ALA A 204 -4.29 3.65 -18.86
C ALA A 204 -5.52 4.04 -19.72
N GLY A 205 -6.57 3.20 -19.73
CA GLY A 205 -7.84 3.44 -20.41
C GLY A 205 -8.80 4.40 -19.69
N TYR A 206 -8.49 4.82 -18.46
CA TYR A 206 -9.40 5.59 -17.59
C TYR A 206 -9.97 6.85 -18.25
N ALA A 207 -9.15 7.63 -18.94
CA ALA A 207 -9.60 8.85 -19.60
C ALA A 207 -10.73 8.62 -20.64
N GLU A 208 -10.80 7.44 -21.22
CA GLU A 208 -11.84 7.06 -22.17
C GLU A 208 -13.06 6.47 -21.48
N THR A 209 -12.85 5.56 -20.53
CA THR A 209 -13.93 4.88 -19.80
C THR A 209 -14.72 5.80 -18.88
N SER A 210 -14.11 6.87 -18.35
CA SER A 210 -14.76 7.87 -17.48
C SER A 210 -15.26 9.13 -18.21
N ARG A 211 -15.01 9.24 -19.53
CA ARG A 211 -15.30 10.47 -20.30
C ARG A 211 -16.71 11.02 -20.12
N ASP A 212 -17.69 10.15 -20.26
CA ASP A 212 -19.12 10.53 -20.25
C ASP A 212 -19.76 10.38 -18.87
N PHE A 213 -18.94 10.06 -17.84
CA PHE A 213 -19.46 9.92 -16.49
C PHE A 213 -19.76 11.29 -15.89
N THR A 214 -20.92 11.39 -15.23
CA THR A 214 -21.34 12.55 -14.45
C THR A 214 -21.98 12.10 -13.13
N PHE A 215 -21.72 12.84 -12.08
CA PHE A 215 -22.38 12.65 -10.78
C PHE A 215 -23.79 13.24 -10.74
N ASN A 216 -24.17 14.09 -11.70
CA ASN A 216 -25.37 14.92 -11.66
C ASN A 216 -25.47 15.65 -10.30
N ALA A 217 -24.35 16.21 -9.86
CA ALA A 217 -24.25 16.81 -8.55
C ALA A 217 -24.78 18.25 -8.53
N SER A 218 -25.41 18.64 -7.42
CA SER A 218 -25.88 19.99 -7.17
C SER A 218 -25.63 20.40 -5.73
N ALA A 219 -25.42 21.69 -5.47
CA ALA A 219 -25.30 22.24 -4.12
C ALA A 219 -26.66 22.57 -3.52
N ALA A 220 -26.87 22.20 -2.26
CA ALA A 220 -28.11 22.51 -1.50
C ALA A 220 -27.95 23.71 -0.56
N HIS A 221 -26.76 24.26 -0.38
CA HIS A 221 -26.49 25.39 0.49
C HIS A 221 -26.77 26.75 -0.20
N ASP A 222 -27.00 27.79 0.63
CA ASP A 222 -27.23 29.16 0.19
C ASP A 222 -26.09 29.68 -0.70
N GLU A 223 -26.43 30.19 -1.88
CA GLU A 223 -25.48 30.73 -2.85
C GLU A 223 -24.76 32.01 -2.37
N ASN A 224 -25.34 32.73 -1.38
CA ASN A 224 -24.80 33.99 -0.87
C ASN A 224 -23.73 33.79 0.23
N SER A 225 -23.53 32.58 0.72
CA SER A 225 -22.55 32.30 1.76
C SER A 225 -21.23 31.78 1.17
N ARG A 226 -20.11 32.37 1.59
CA ARG A 226 -18.78 31.83 1.22
C ARG A 226 -18.54 30.52 1.92
N GLU A 227 -18.19 29.50 1.14
CA GLU A 227 -17.97 28.14 1.62
C GLU A 227 -16.58 27.64 1.23
N VAL A 228 -15.86 27.03 2.20
CA VAL A 228 -14.52 26.46 1.95
C VAL A 228 -14.45 25.08 2.60
N TYR A 229 -14.26 24.06 1.79
CA TYR A 229 -14.11 22.69 2.24
C TYR A 229 -12.73 22.17 1.87
N VAL A 230 -12.07 21.51 2.83
CA VAL A 230 -10.72 20.97 2.61
C VAL A 230 -10.68 19.49 2.99
N LEU A 231 -10.25 18.66 2.05
CA LEU A 231 -9.88 17.28 2.29
C LEU A 231 -8.35 17.19 2.37
N VAL A 232 -7.82 16.73 3.49
CA VAL A 232 -6.39 16.51 3.68
C VAL A 232 -6.14 15.02 3.75
N ILE A 233 -5.39 14.50 2.80
CA ILE A 233 -4.95 13.11 2.75
C ILE A 233 -3.51 13.07 3.26
N GLY A 234 -3.32 12.49 4.45
CA GLY A 234 -2.02 12.20 5.03
C GLY A 234 -1.45 10.90 4.45
N GLU A 235 -0.17 10.71 4.65
CA GLU A 235 0.58 9.55 4.20
C GLU A 235 1.17 8.83 5.41
N THR A 236 0.93 7.52 5.53
CA THR A 236 1.60 6.60 6.47
C THR A 236 1.37 6.94 7.96
N ALA A 237 0.42 7.82 8.31
CA ALA A 237 0.17 8.21 9.69
C ALA A 237 -0.77 7.22 10.40
N ARG A 238 -0.32 6.66 11.52
CA ARG A 238 -1.11 5.73 12.35
C ARG A 238 -1.72 6.43 13.56
N ALA A 239 -2.98 6.18 13.85
CA ALA A 239 -3.72 6.82 14.93
C ALA A 239 -3.06 6.64 16.31
N CYS A 240 -2.49 5.46 16.58
CA CYS A 240 -1.89 5.13 17.88
C CYS A 240 -0.66 5.96 18.27
N ASN A 241 -0.11 6.78 17.35
CA ASN A 241 0.97 7.74 17.66
C ASN A 241 0.48 9.19 17.78
N PHE A 242 -0.82 9.45 17.70
CA PHE A 242 -1.38 10.77 17.97
C PHE A 242 -1.79 10.90 19.44
N GLY A 243 -1.36 11.96 20.11
CA GLY A 243 -1.80 12.29 21.48
C GLY A 243 -3.32 12.36 21.59
N LEU A 244 -4.02 12.86 20.56
CA LEU A 244 -5.49 12.88 20.45
C LEU A 244 -6.16 11.49 20.59
N TYR A 245 -5.42 10.41 20.36
CA TYR A 245 -5.90 9.02 20.50
C TYR A 245 -5.39 8.35 21.77
N GLY A 246 -4.83 9.14 22.71
CA GLY A 246 -4.33 8.63 23.99
C GLY A 246 -2.89 8.11 23.96
N TYR A 247 -2.10 8.46 22.93
CA TYR A 247 -0.68 8.15 22.91
C TYR A 247 0.03 8.88 24.05
N GLU A 248 0.95 8.20 24.73
CA GLU A 248 1.63 8.72 25.92
C GLU A 248 2.51 9.95 25.64
N ARG A 249 3.02 10.07 24.41
CA ARG A 249 3.85 11.20 23.99
C ARG A 249 2.98 12.34 23.45
N ASN A 250 3.37 13.56 23.77
CA ASN A 250 2.66 14.77 23.32
C ASN A 250 2.97 15.10 21.85
N THR A 251 2.44 14.31 20.94
CA THR A 251 2.63 14.46 19.49
C THR A 251 1.64 15.42 18.83
N THR A 252 0.50 15.74 19.48
CA THR A 252 -0.55 16.59 18.90
C THR A 252 -1.01 17.74 19.81
N PRO A 253 -0.08 18.55 20.40
CA PRO A 253 -0.44 19.57 21.40
C PRO A 253 -1.19 20.78 20.86
N LEU A 254 -1.17 21.03 19.55
CA LEU A 254 -1.88 22.15 18.93
C LEU A 254 -3.31 21.74 18.59
N LEU A 255 -3.49 20.57 17.98
CA LEU A 255 -4.80 20.02 17.65
C LEU A 255 -5.62 19.69 18.89
N ASP A 256 -5.00 19.25 19.98
CA ASP A 256 -5.67 18.98 21.25
C ASP A 256 -6.42 20.21 21.83
N LYS A 257 -5.95 21.42 21.49
CA LYS A 257 -6.55 22.69 21.90
C LYS A 257 -7.45 23.32 20.83
N MET A 258 -7.61 22.67 19.69
CA MET A 258 -8.30 23.26 18.55
C MET A 258 -9.81 23.16 18.69
N GLU A 259 -10.46 24.32 18.89
CA GLU A 259 -11.92 24.38 19.00
C GLU A 259 -12.60 23.95 17.69
N GLY A 260 -13.63 23.11 17.80
CA GLY A 260 -14.38 22.60 16.66
C GLY A 260 -13.77 21.39 15.97
N LEU A 261 -12.67 20.86 16.51
CA LEU A 261 -12.07 19.61 16.04
C LEU A 261 -12.76 18.42 16.73
N VAL A 262 -13.14 17.42 15.94
CA VAL A 262 -13.70 16.15 16.42
C VAL A 262 -12.84 15.01 15.91
N THR A 263 -12.44 14.14 16.83
CA THR A 263 -11.62 12.95 16.59
C THR A 263 -12.51 11.71 16.53
N PHE A 264 -12.37 10.90 15.48
CA PHE A 264 -13.04 9.60 15.35
C PHE A 264 -12.10 8.50 15.82
N THR A 265 -12.52 7.69 16.79
CA THR A 265 -11.62 6.79 17.51
C THR A 265 -11.45 5.41 16.88
N ASP A 266 -12.44 4.92 16.12
CA ASP A 266 -12.41 3.57 15.52
C ASP A 266 -12.52 3.64 13.99
N VAL A 267 -11.44 4.08 13.34
CA VAL A 267 -11.37 4.21 11.89
C VAL A 267 -10.28 3.31 11.32
N LEU A 268 -10.68 2.43 10.41
CA LEU A 268 -9.74 1.56 9.69
C LEU A 268 -9.69 1.93 8.22
N THR A 269 -8.48 2.00 7.67
CA THR A 269 -8.31 2.04 6.22
C THR A 269 -8.66 0.70 5.59
N GLN A 270 -9.08 0.74 4.34
CA GLN A 270 -9.44 -0.46 3.58
C GLN A 270 -8.29 -1.02 2.73
N SER A 271 -7.13 -0.37 2.73
CA SER A 271 -5.89 -0.83 2.09
C SER A 271 -4.67 -0.29 2.82
N ASN A 272 -3.57 -1.02 2.79
CA ASN A 272 -2.26 -0.62 3.34
C ASN A 272 -1.27 -0.18 2.24
N THR A 273 -1.79 0.24 1.10
CA THR A 273 -0.99 0.73 -0.04
C THR A 273 -1.57 2.02 -0.59
N THR A 274 -0.73 3.02 -0.79
CA THR A 274 -1.11 4.36 -1.26
C THR A 274 -1.86 4.32 -2.58
N HIS A 275 -1.39 3.51 -3.55
CA HIS A 275 -1.98 3.42 -4.89
C HIS A 275 -3.41 2.84 -4.92
N LYS A 276 -3.88 2.21 -3.83
CA LYS A 276 -5.28 1.77 -3.65
C LYS A 276 -6.05 2.68 -2.70
N SER A 277 -5.43 3.03 -1.57
CA SER A 277 -6.10 3.79 -0.53
C SER A 277 -6.44 5.21 -0.97
N VAL A 278 -5.48 5.96 -1.53
CA VAL A 278 -5.71 7.35 -1.96
C VAL A 278 -6.78 7.46 -3.05
N PRO A 279 -6.80 6.63 -4.12
CA PRO A 279 -7.92 6.64 -5.07
C PRO A 279 -9.29 6.39 -4.44
N MET A 280 -9.39 5.48 -3.44
CA MET A 280 -10.64 5.29 -2.69
C MET A 280 -11.02 6.52 -1.86
N LEU A 281 -10.06 7.25 -1.30
CA LEU A 281 -10.32 8.52 -0.58
C LEU A 281 -10.76 9.63 -1.53
N LEU A 282 -10.33 9.59 -2.79
CA LEU A 282 -10.64 10.59 -3.82
C LEU A 282 -11.90 10.25 -4.66
N SER A 283 -12.59 9.14 -4.39
CA SER A 283 -13.70 8.65 -5.20
C SER A 283 -14.79 8.00 -4.36
N ALA A 284 -15.86 7.53 -4.99
CA ALA A 284 -16.88 6.71 -4.36
C ALA A 284 -16.48 5.24 -4.18
N ALA A 285 -15.28 4.86 -4.63
CA ALA A 285 -14.78 3.49 -4.53
C ALA A 285 -14.54 3.08 -3.08
N SER A 286 -14.72 1.79 -2.83
CA SER A 286 -14.47 1.15 -1.54
C SER A 286 -13.88 -0.24 -1.76
N ALA A 287 -13.54 -0.95 -0.68
CA ALA A 287 -13.11 -2.34 -0.82
C ALA A 287 -14.22 -3.23 -1.40
N GLU A 288 -15.49 -2.90 -1.17
CA GLU A 288 -16.65 -3.65 -1.65
C GLU A 288 -16.98 -3.37 -3.11
N ASP A 289 -16.65 -2.17 -3.60
CA ASP A 289 -16.85 -1.74 -5.00
C ASP A 289 -15.65 -0.92 -5.48
N TYR A 290 -14.53 -1.61 -5.66
CA TYR A 290 -13.30 -0.98 -6.15
C TYR A 290 -13.32 -0.76 -7.66
N ASP A 291 -14.01 -1.62 -8.41
CA ASP A 291 -14.04 -1.57 -9.88
C ASP A 291 -14.76 -0.34 -10.44
N CYS A 292 -15.58 0.35 -9.63
CA CYS A 292 -16.18 1.62 -10.04
C CYS A 292 -15.11 2.69 -10.36
N LEU A 293 -13.93 2.60 -9.74
CA LEU A 293 -12.79 3.49 -9.97
C LEU A 293 -12.37 3.56 -11.44
N TYR A 294 -12.48 2.46 -12.18
CA TYR A 294 -12.09 2.41 -13.60
C TYR A 294 -13.07 3.11 -14.55
N ARG A 295 -14.24 3.54 -14.05
CA ARG A 295 -15.33 4.07 -14.89
C ARG A 295 -15.94 5.35 -14.36
N GLN A 296 -15.73 5.69 -13.10
CA GLN A 296 -16.27 6.88 -12.46
C GLN A 296 -15.18 7.92 -12.26
N LYS A 297 -15.57 9.18 -12.21
CA LYS A 297 -14.72 10.30 -11.83
C LYS A 297 -14.58 10.40 -10.31
N GLY A 298 -13.71 11.32 -9.85
CA GLY A 298 -13.42 11.53 -8.44
C GLY A 298 -14.37 12.54 -7.77
N ILE A 299 -14.18 12.67 -6.45
CA ILE A 299 -14.91 13.63 -5.61
C ILE A 299 -14.77 15.07 -6.12
N ILE A 300 -13.62 15.40 -6.71
CA ILE A 300 -13.32 16.71 -7.28
C ILE A 300 -14.35 17.07 -8.36
N THR A 301 -14.64 16.12 -9.26
CA THR A 301 -15.68 16.33 -10.29
C THR A 301 -17.07 16.52 -9.66
N ALA A 302 -17.43 15.78 -8.58
CA ALA A 302 -18.71 15.97 -7.91
C ALA A 302 -18.85 17.39 -7.32
N PHE A 303 -17.80 17.93 -6.72
CA PHE A 303 -17.78 19.32 -6.24
C PHE A 303 -17.84 20.33 -7.40
N LYS A 304 -17.12 20.08 -8.48
CA LYS A 304 -17.13 20.94 -9.67
C LYS A 304 -18.50 21.02 -10.31
N GLU A 305 -19.19 19.90 -10.48
CA GLU A 305 -20.57 19.86 -10.97
C GLU A 305 -21.54 20.61 -10.05
N ALA A 306 -21.28 20.59 -8.72
CA ALA A 306 -22.06 21.35 -7.74
C ALA A 306 -21.70 22.85 -7.68
N GLY A 307 -20.85 23.34 -8.58
CA GLY A 307 -20.53 24.76 -8.72
C GLY A 307 -19.38 25.24 -7.82
N PHE A 308 -18.59 24.35 -7.26
CA PHE A 308 -17.37 24.72 -6.52
C PHE A 308 -16.20 24.93 -7.48
N HIS A 309 -15.39 25.97 -7.23
CA HIS A 309 -14.03 26.01 -7.74
C HIS A 309 -13.21 24.97 -6.98
N THR A 310 -12.40 24.22 -7.71
CA THR A 310 -11.72 23.04 -7.15
C THR A 310 -10.21 23.15 -7.29
N ALA A 311 -9.47 22.77 -6.25
CA ALA A 311 -8.01 22.73 -6.26
C ALA A 311 -7.47 21.40 -5.71
N PHE A 312 -6.41 20.89 -6.33
CA PHE A 312 -5.67 19.71 -5.88
C PHE A 312 -4.19 20.01 -5.79
N PHE A 313 -3.61 19.88 -4.61
CA PHE A 313 -2.19 20.12 -4.38
C PHE A 313 -1.54 18.91 -3.71
N SER A 314 -0.50 18.38 -4.34
CA SER A 314 0.20 17.20 -3.85
C SER A 314 1.68 17.49 -3.60
N ASN A 315 2.19 17.05 -2.45
CA ASN A 315 3.62 16.99 -2.14
C ASN A 315 4.24 15.64 -2.51
N GLN A 316 3.67 14.93 -3.47
CA GLN A 316 4.23 13.72 -4.03
C GLN A 316 4.55 13.91 -5.52
N LEU A 317 5.36 13.02 -6.09
CA LEU A 317 5.63 13.03 -7.52
C LEU A 317 4.48 12.37 -8.28
N PRO A 318 4.08 12.90 -9.45
CA PRO A 318 3.12 12.22 -10.29
C PRO A 318 3.72 10.89 -10.80
N ASN A 319 2.88 9.86 -10.86
CA ASN A 319 3.29 8.51 -11.22
C ASN A 319 2.36 7.82 -12.23
N HIS A 320 1.51 8.60 -12.92
CA HIS A 320 0.54 8.13 -13.91
C HIS A 320 -0.48 7.11 -13.35
N SER A 321 -0.81 7.22 -12.06
CA SER A 321 -1.84 6.43 -11.39
C SER A 321 -3.18 7.16 -11.31
N PHE A 322 -4.18 6.50 -10.72
CA PHE A 322 -5.45 7.13 -10.40
C PHE A 322 -5.34 8.36 -9.50
N ILE A 323 -4.30 8.46 -8.67
CA ILE A 323 -4.06 9.66 -7.85
C ILE A 323 -3.89 10.88 -8.75
N ASP A 324 -3.06 10.76 -9.79
CA ASP A 324 -2.83 11.83 -10.75
C ASP A 324 -4.11 12.14 -11.54
N PHE A 325 -4.78 11.12 -12.06
CA PHE A 325 -5.96 11.30 -12.92
C PHE A 325 -7.09 11.99 -12.16
N LEU A 326 -7.40 11.53 -10.94
CA LEU A 326 -8.43 12.12 -10.10
C LEU A 326 -8.04 13.51 -9.59
N GLY A 327 -6.75 13.73 -9.27
CA GLY A 327 -6.25 15.04 -8.86
C GLY A 327 -6.31 16.07 -9.98
N MET A 328 -5.99 15.68 -11.22
CA MET A 328 -6.02 16.55 -12.40
C MET A 328 -7.47 16.89 -12.88
N GLU A 329 -8.51 16.33 -12.28
CA GLU A 329 -9.88 16.77 -12.50
C GLU A 329 -10.14 18.19 -11.97
N ALA A 330 -9.30 18.70 -11.03
CA ALA A 330 -9.43 20.02 -10.43
C ALA A 330 -9.22 21.15 -11.44
N ASP A 331 -9.82 22.32 -11.16
CA ASP A 331 -9.61 23.53 -11.95
C ASP A 331 -8.16 24.02 -11.83
N ASP A 332 -7.62 23.99 -10.61
CA ASP A 332 -6.21 24.25 -10.31
C ASP A 332 -5.57 23.00 -9.68
N TRP A 333 -4.48 22.51 -10.25
CA TRP A 333 -3.76 21.40 -9.66
C TRP A 333 -2.23 21.58 -9.73
N LYS A 334 -1.53 21.06 -8.73
CA LYS A 334 -0.06 21.12 -8.69
C LYS A 334 0.53 19.96 -7.90
N PHE A 335 1.56 19.35 -8.51
CA PHE A 335 2.47 18.41 -7.85
C PHE A 335 3.76 19.18 -7.54
N ILE A 336 3.93 19.62 -6.27
CA ILE A 336 4.99 20.58 -5.92
C ILE A 336 6.39 20.00 -6.10
N LYS A 337 6.58 18.69 -5.90
CA LYS A 337 7.86 18.00 -6.11
C LYS A 337 8.29 17.93 -7.58
N LYS A 338 7.35 18.01 -8.52
CA LYS A 338 7.66 17.93 -9.95
C LYS A 338 8.55 19.09 -10.42
N ASP A 339 8.33 20.27 -9.84
CA ASP A 339 9.03 21.50 -10.20
C ASP A 339 10.28 21.74 -9.34
N ALA A 340 10.53 20.86 -8.36
CA ALA A 340 11.64 21.01 -7.43
C ALA A 340 12.97 20.51 -8.03
N PRO A 341 14.11 21.05 -7.58
CA PRO A 341 15.41 20.48 -7.92
C PRO A 341 15.50 19.01 -7.50
N LYS A 342 16.20 18.19 -8.32
CA LYS A 342 16.42 16.78 -7.98
C LYS A 342 17.03 16.64 -6.58
N GLY A 343 16.41 15.83 -5.71
CA GLY A 343 16.87 15.59 -4.34
C GLY A 343 16.49 16.69 -3.35
N ALA A 344 15.71 17.70 -3.75
CA ALA A 344 15.17 18.66 -2.81
C ALA A 344 14.12 18.00 -1.91
N ASN A 345 14.30 18.12 -0.60
CA ASN A 345 13.28 17.77 0.36
C ASN A 345 12.30 18.93 0.51
N ILE A 346 11.04 18.73 0.09
CA ILE A 346 9.98 19.74 0.16
C ILE A 346 9.07 19.38 1.31
N SER A 347 8.86 20.34 2.20
CA SER A 347 7.97 20.16 3.35
C SER A 347 6.50 20.35 2.95
N ASP A 348 5.58 19.73 3.72
CA ASP A 348 4.14 19.89 3.50
C ASP A 348 3.66 21.33 3.75
N ASP A 349 4.42 22.15 4.47
CA ASP A 349 4.12 23.58 4.67
C ASP A 349 4.01 24.35 3.34
N GLU A 350 4.69 23.92 2.29
CA GLU A 350 4.58 24.54 0.95
C GLU A 350 3.17 24.44 0.38
N LEU A 351 2.38 23.43 0.81
CA LEU A 351 0.96 23.32 0.44
C LEU A 351 0.14 24.47 1.03
N LEU A 352 0.51 24.99 2.21
CA LEU A 352 -0.21 26.09 2.87
C LEU A 352 -0.15 27.39 2.06
N PHE A 353 0.97 27.65 1.38
CA PHE A 353 1.09 28.82 0.49
C PHE A 353 0.13 28.74 -0.69
N LEU A 354 -0.09 27.53 -1.23
CA LEU A 354 -1.06 27.32 -2.30
C LEU A 354 -2.49 27.47 -1.80
N VAL A 355 -2.80 26.95 -0.60
CA VAL A 355 -4.09 27.17 0.05
C VAL A 355 -4.34 28.66 0.27
N GLU A 356 -3.36 29.40 0.81
CA GLU A 356 -3.51 30.83 1.04
C GLU A 356 -3.79 31.61 -0.25
N LYS A 357 -3.16 31.20 -1.36
CA LYS A 357 -3.40 31.77 -2.69
C LYS A 357 -4.86 31.56 -3.12
N GLU A 358 -5.38 30.34 -3.00
CA GLU A 358 -6.78 30.02 -3.37
C GLU A 358 -7.79 30.76 -2.46
N LEU A 359 -7.49 30.85 -1.15
CA LEU A 359 -8.34 31.62 -0.24
C LEU A 359 -8.38 33.12 -0.60
N LYS A 360 -7.26 33.70 -1.06
CA LYS A 360 -7.16 35.10 -1.53
C LYS A 360 -7.85 35.34 -2.88
N ALA A 361 -7.98 34.32 -3.73
CA ALA A 361 -8.70 34.43 -5.01
C ALA A 361 -10.18 34.75 -4.83
N GLY A 362 -10.75 34.46 -3.64
CA GLY A 362 -12.07 34.96 -3.25
C GLY A 362 -13.25 34.18 -3.81
N HIS A 363 -13.05 32.93 -4.26
CA HIS A 363 -14.14 32.06 -4.72
C HIS A 363 -15.21 31.91 -3.65
N GLN A 364 -16.49 32.02 -4.05
CA GLN A 364 -17.61 31.87 -3.12
C GLN A 364 -17.75 30.44 -2.63
N LYS A 365 -17.56 29.46 -3.51
CA LYS A 365 -17.55 28.03 -3.23
C LYS A 365 -16.20 27.47 -3.62
N LEU A 366 -15.46 26.94 -2.65
CA LEU A 366 -14.10 26.44 -2.84
C LEU A 366 -13.93 25.05 -2.20
N PHE A 367 -13.45 24.10 -2.97
CA PHE A 367 -13.05 22.78 -2.49
C PHE A 367 -11.58 22.53 -2.79
N ILE A 368 -10.80 22.23 -1.75
CA ILE A 368 -9.38 21.97 -1.85
C ILE A 368 -9.08 20.55 -1.38
N VAL A 369 -8.29 19.83 -2.15
CA VAL A 369 -7.70 18.56 -1.74
C VAL A 369 -6.20 18.75 -1.58
N LEU A 370 -5.68 18.38 -0.40
CA LEU A 370 -4.25 18.37 -0.11
C LEU A 370 -3.80 16.92 0.05
N HIS A 371 -2.77 16.54 -0.69
CA HIS A 371 -2.12 15.24 -0.60
C HIS A 371 -0.71 15.42 -0.07
N ALA A 372 -0.55 15.17 1.23
CA ALA A 372 0.71 15.38 1.96
C ALA A 372 1.74 14.27 1.68
N TYR A 373 2.99 14.54 2.00
CA TYR A 373 4.04 13.52 2.06
C TYR A 373 4.13 12.89 3.46
N GLY A 374 3.55 13.56 4.45
CA GLY A 374 3.22 13.07 5.78
C GLY A 374 4.37 12.38 6.50
N SER A 375 4.10 11.15 6.95
CA SER A 375 5.02 10.32 7.72
C SER A 375 5.70 9.23 6.89
N HIS A 376 5.81 9.42 5.56
CA HIS A 376 6.50 8.46 4.69
C HIS A 376 7.97 8.26 5.08
N PHE A 377 8.45 7.05 5.00
CA PHE A 377 9.88 6.73 5.20
C PHE A 377 10.72 7.44 4.11
N ASN A 378 11.89 8.06 4.37
CA ASN A 378 12.69 8.20 5.58
C ASN A 378 12.14 9.30 6.53
N TYR A 379 11.71 8.94 7.71
CA TYR A 379 11.01 9.85 8.65
C TYR A 379 11.80 11.13 8.97
N LYS A 380 13.13 11.04 9.16
CA LYS A 380 13.99 12.18 9.53
C LYS A 380 13.94 13.30 8.50
N GLU A 381 13.61 13.00 7.26
CA GLU A 381 13.52 13.98 6.18
C GLU A 381 12.16 14.67 6.08
N ARG A 382 11.17 14.28 6.90
CA ARG A 382 9.80 14.78 6.80
C ARG A 382 9.55 16.03 7.62
N TYR A 383 10.47 16.44 8.48
CA TYR A 383 10.36 17.63 9.33
C TYR A 383 11.69 18.37 9.41
N PRO A 384 11.65 19.71 9.62
CA PRO A 384 12.87 20.48 9.81
C PRO A 384 13.49 20.20 11.19
N GLU A 385 14.80 20.40 11.35
CA GLU A 385 15.52 20.15 12.60
C GLU A 385 14.91 20.90 13.81
N SER A 386 14.31 22.07 13.58
CA SER A 386 13.59 22.83 14.59
C SER A 386 12.38 22.11 15.20
N MET A 387 11.84 21.12 14.49
CA MET A 387 10.71 20.29 14.93
C MET A 387 11.14 18.93 15.50
N SER A 388 12.43 18.66 15.61
CA SER A 388 13.01 17.47 16.23
C SER A 388 12.87 17.55 17.75
N VAL A 389 11.71 17.13 18.27
CA VAL A 389 11.34 17.18 19.71
C VAL A 389 11.75 15.88 20.42
N PHE A 390 11.46 14.74 19.81
CA PHE A 390 11.78 13.42 20.33
C PHE A 390 13.16 12.99 19.83
N LYS A 391 14.09 12.71 20.77
CA LYS A 391 15.48 12.40 20.46
C LYS A 391 15.95 11.17 21.25
N PRO A 392 16.94 10.41 20.77
CA PRO A 392 17.69 10.61 19.51
C PRO A 392 16.87 10.19 18.26
N ASP A 393 17.05 10.88 17.11
CA ASP A 393 16.30 10.67 15.85
C ASP A 393 17.19 10.66 14.60
N ASN A 394 18.51 10.49 14.78
CA ASN A 394 19.51 10.68 13.71
C ASN A 394 20.00 9.38 13.06
N LEU A 395 19.53 8.21 13.49
CA LEU A 395 19.77 6.93 12.81
C LEU A 395 18.55 6.54 11.98
N THR A 396 18.75 6.44 10.66
CA THR A 396 17.68 6.24 9.68
C THR A 396 17.68 4.85 9.06
N ASP A 397 18.71 4.05 9.32
CA ASP A 397 18.76 2.66 8.84
C ASP A 397 17.58 1.86 9.41
N ALA A 398 16.82 1.19 8.55
CA ALA A 398 15.68 0.32 8.90
C ALA A 398 16.16 -1.00 9.56
N LYS A 399 16.77 -0.89 10.73
CA LYS A 399 17.24 -2.02 11.54
C LYS A 399 16.53 -2.01 12.90
N TYR A 400 16.25 -3.21 13.40
CA TYR A 400 15.58 -3.37 14.70
C TYR A 400 16.36 -2.69 15.86
N GLU A 401 17.69 -2.69 15.79
CA GLU A 401 18.55 -2.03 16.76
C GLU A 401 18.34 -0.50 16.83
N ASN A 402 17.86 0.08 15.72
CA ASN A 402 17.58 1.52 15.61
C ASN A 402 16.10 1.86 15.91
N LYS A 403 15.31 0.92 16.42
CA LYS A 403 13.87 1.11 16.68
C LYS A 403 13.56 2.40 17.43
N GLU A 404 14.31 2.72 18.48
CA GLU A 404 14.09 3.93 19.27
C GLU A 404 14.28 5.20 18.43
N TYR A 405 15.34 5.26 17.63
CA TYR A 405 15.62 6.40 16.75
C TYR A 405 14.54 6.57 15.68
N LEU A 406 14.11 5.46 15.08
CA LEU A 406 13.06 5.44 14.06
C LEU A 406 11.71 5.87 14.65
N MET A 407 11.36 5.38 15.84
CA MET A 407 10.14 5.77 16.53
C MET A 407 10.16 7.25 16.93
N ASN A 408 11.30 7.78 17.41
CA ASN A 408 11.45 9.20 17.72
C ASN A 408 11.31 10.06 16.45
N ALA A 409 11.95 9.65 15.35
CA ALA A 409 11.82 10.35 14.08
C ALA A 409 10.37 10.30 13.56
N TYR A 410 9.71 9.15 13.67
CA TYR A 410 8.30 9.01 13.29
C TYR A 410 7.37 9.90 14.15
N ASP A 411 7.55 9.93 15.46
CA ASP A 411 6.76 10.79 16.34
C ASP A 411 6.98 12.29 16.05
N ASN A 412 8.18 12.67 15.60
CA ASN A 412 8.46 14.02 15.12
C ASN A 412 7.69 14.32 13.81
N THR A 413 7.46 13.36 12.92
CA THR A 413 6.61 13.57 11.73
C THR A 413 5.15 13.82 12.12
N ILE A 414 4.63 13.10 13.13
CA ILE A 414 3.28 13.33 13.66
C ILE A 414 3.19 14.71 14.30
N ARG A 415 4.21 15.11 15.05
CA ARG A 415 4.32 16.44 15.64
C ARG A 415 4.34 17.55 14.59
N TYR A 416 5.00 17.30 13.48
CA TYR A 416 5.03 18.22 12.33
C TYR A 416 3.65 18.31 11.65
N THR A 417 2.96 17.16 11.46
CA THR A 417 1.59 17.12 10.95
C THR A 417 0.61 17.88 11.84
N ASP A 418 0.77 17.83 13.19
CA ASP A 418 0.01 18.63 14.14
C ASP A 418 0.15 20.14 13.85
N GLY A 419 1.38 20.62 13.62
CA GLY A 419 1.66 22.01 13.26
C GLY A 419 1.06 22.41 11.91
N PHE A 420 1.20 21.56 10.91
CA PHE A 420 0.64 21.76 9.57
C PHE A 420 -0.89 21.89 9.59
N LEU A 421 -1.59 20.95 10.24
CA LEU A 421 -3.05 20.98 10.33
C LEU A 421 -3.56 22.16 11.16
N ALA A 422 -2.89 22.48 12.27
CA ALA A 422 -3.24 23.65 13.09
C ALA A 422 -3.07 24.97 12.31
N SER A 423 -2.01 25.08 11.49
CA SER A 423 -1.78 26.22 10.62
C SER A 423 -2.86 26.32 9.53
N LEU A 424 -3.23 25.21 8.90
CA LEU A 424 -4.31 25.15 7.92
C LEU A 424 -5.65 25.62 8.53
N ILE A 425 -6.01 25.09 9.70
CA ILE A 425 -7.23 25.50 10.41
C ILE A 425 -7.20 27.00 10.72
N THR A 426 -6.04 27.53 11.13
CA THR A 426 -5.87 28.97 11.39
C THR A 426 -6.09 29.81 10.12
N LEU A 427 -5.64 29.35 8.96
CA LEU A 427 -5.92 30.00 7.66
C LEU A 427 -7.43 30.01 7.37
N LEU A 428 -8.10 28.88 7.56
CA LEU A 428 -9.55 28.76 7.34
C LEU A 428 -10.34 29.65 8.29
N GLN A 429 -9.96 29.73 9.56
CA GLN A 429 -10.61 30.62 10.56
C GLN A 429 -10.57 32.10 10.15
N LYS A 430 -9.45 32.55 9.56
CA LYS A 430 -9.30 33.94 9.09
C LYS A 430 -10.26 34.32 7.97
N THR A 431 -10.83 33.37 7.27
CA THR A 431 -11.78 33.63 6.16
C THR A 431 -13.17 34.03 6.64
N ASN A 432 -13.52 33.73 7.89
CA ASN A 432 -14.87 33.84 8.46
C ASN A 432 -15.97 33.17 7.59
N SER A 433 -15.57 32.18 6.78
CA SER A 433 -16.48 31.44 5.88
C SER A 433 -17.08 30.20 6.57
N PHE A 434 -18.10 29.65 5.95
CA PHE A 434 -18.53 28.29 6.23
C PHE A 434 -17.42 27.34 5.86
N SER A 435 -16.73 26.78 6.84
CA SER A 435 -15.59 25.93 6.54
C SER A 435 -15.64 24.62 7.29
N ALA A 436 -15.27 23.54 6.59
CA ALA A 436 -14.97 22.25 7.19
C ALA A 436 -13.67 21.70 6.61
N MET A 437 -12.92 21.02 7.44
CA MET A 437 -11.74 20.24 7.05
C MET A 437 -11.92 18.79 7.52
N LEU A 438 -11.62 17.82 6.64
CA LEU A 438 -11.46 16.42 7.00
C LEU A 438 -10.01 16.03 6.77
N TYR A 439 -9.38 15.43 7.77
CA TYR A 439 -8.06 14.81 7.66
C TYR A 439 -8.16 13.32 7.95
N THR A 440 -7.54 12.53 7.11
CA THR A 440 -7.27 11.10 7.37
C THR A 440 -5.97 10.71 6.69
N SER A 441 -5.29 9.68 7.22
CA SER A 441 -4.18 9.05 6.51
C SER A 441 -4.69 7.97 5.57
N ASP A 442 -3.97 7.72 4.52
CA ASP A 442 -4.24 6.64 3.57
C ASP A 442 -4.05 5.26 4.21
N HIS A 443 -2.99 5.06 4.97
CA HIS A 443 -2.69 3.90 5.82
C HIS A 443 -1.74 4.29 6.95
N GLY A 444 -1.44 3.33 7.80
CA GLY A 444 -0.37 3.45 8.79
C GLY A 444 0.84 2.59 8.42
N GLU A 445 1.72 2.30 9.40
CA GLU A 445 3.00 1.65 9.17
C GLU A 445 3.48 0.82 10.37
N ASP A 446 4.24 -0.24 10.12
CA ASP A 446 4.95 -0.98 11.17
C ASP A 446 6.34 -0.36 11.42
N ILE A 447 6.73 -0.22 12.68
CA ILE A 447 8.04 0.32 13.10
C ILE A 447 8.63 -0.60 14.18
N PHE A 448 8.81 -1.89 13.86
CA PHE A 448 9.31 -2.89 14.79
C PHE A 448 8.52 -2.96 16.12
N ASP A 449 7.21 -2.79 16.07
CA ASP A 449 6.35 -2.56 17.23
C ASP A 449 6.33 -3.74 18.21
N ASP A 450 6.40 -4.96 17.71
CA ASP A 450 6.32 -6.20 18.48
C ASP A 450 7.39 -7.23 18.09
N ASN A 451 7.27 -8.44 18.62
CA ASN A 451 8.21 -9.53 18.40
C ASN A 451 8.31 -10.00 16.94
N ARG A 452 7.35 -9.64 16.09
CA ARG A 452 7.37 -9.94 14.65
C ARG A 452 8.41 -9.11 13.91
N LYS A 453 8.84 -7.98 14.49
CA LYS A 453 9.81 -7.04 13.92
C LYS A 453 9.44 -6.60 12.50
N LEU A 454 8.15 -6.36 12.26
CA LEU A 454 7.67 -5.84 10.99
C LEU A 454 8.10 -4.37 10.83
N PHE A 455 8.36 -3.99 9.58
CA PHE A 455 8.76 -2.63 9.24
C PHE A 455 8.13 -2.24 7.90
N LEU A 456 7.77 -0.95 7.75
CA LEU A 456 7.06 -0.38 6.61
C LEU A 456 5.60 -0.88 6.48
N HIS A 457 5.02 -0.62 5.33
CA HIS A 457 3.66 -0.98 4.92
C HIS A 457 3.66 -1.85 3.66
N ALA A 458 2.52 -1.98 2.98
CA ALA A 458 2.33 -2.77 1.77
C ALA A 458 2.64 -4.27 1.93
N SER A 459 2.65 -4.78 3.17
CA SER A 459 2.74 -6.22 3.40
C SER A 459 1.45 -6.90 2.94
N PRO A 460 1.53 -8.08 2.28
CA PRO A 460 0.34 -8.80 1.80
C PRO A 460 -0.66 -9.20 2.90
N VAL A 461 -0.22 -9.22 4.13
CA VAL A 461 -1.07 -9.35 5.32
C VAL A 461 -0.83 -8.09 6.16
N PRO A 462 -1.81 -7.20 6.28
CA PRO A 462 -1.63 -5.98 7.05
C PRO A 462 -1.51 -6.28 8.56
N SER A 463 -0.99 -5.31 9.31
CA SER A 463 -1.01 -5.28 10.76
C SER A 463 -2.05 -4.29 11.29
N TYR A 464 -2.32 -4.33 12.59
CA TYR A 464 -3.08 -3.27 13.27
C TYR A 464 -2.50 -1.88 12.99
N TYR A 465 -1.18 -1.74 13.03
CA TYR A 465 -0.49 -0.47 12.86
C TYR A 465 -0.63 0.12 11.44
N GLN A 466 -0.82 -0.73 10.45
CA GLN A 466 -1.08 -0.31 9.07
C GLN A 466 -2.55 0.06 8.84
N LEU A 467 -3.49 -0.48 9.64
CA LEU A 467 -4.92 -0.32 9.42
C LEU A 467 -5.56 0.82 10.21
N HIS A 468 -5.13 1.07 11.46
CA HIS A 468 -5.74 2.08 12.33
C HIS A 468 -5.18 3.47 12.04
N VAL A 469 -5.98 4.28 11.33
CA VAL A 469 -5.60 5.61 10.84
C VAL A 469 -6.33 6.73 11.59
N PRO A 470 -5.71 7.93 11.72
CA PRO A 470 -6.40 9.10 12.25
C PRO A 470 -7.52 9.55 11.31
N PHE A 471 -8.62 10.03 11.87
CA PHE A 471 -9.73 10.62 11.15
C PHE A 471 -10.28 11.79 11.96
N LEU A 472 -10.07 13.00 11.43
CA LEU A 472 -10.36 14.24 12.12
C LEU A 472 -11.30 15.10 11.28
N ILE A 473 -12.35 15.65 11.88
CA ILE A 473 -13.21 16.65 11.23
C ILE A 473 -13.15 17.92 12.06
N TRP A 474 -12.74 19.02 11.42
CA TRP A 474 -12.82 20.35 11.98
C TRP A 474 -13.93 21.16 11.29
N LEU A 475 -14.72 21.89 12.11
CA LEU A 475 -15.79 22.75 11.66
C LEU A 475 -15.58 24.18 12.19
N SER A 476 -15.70 25.20 11.30
CA SER A 476 -15.68 26.60 11.72
C SER A 476 -16.85 26.90 12.66
N LYS A 477 -16.71 27.96 13.48
CA LYS A 477 -17.78 28.37 14.39
C LYS A 477 -19.09 28.67 13.63
N THR A 478 -18.99 29.42 12.54
CA THR A 478 -20.13 29.74 11.66
C THR A 478 -20.81 28.50 11.09
N TYR A 479 -20.02 27.47 10.74
CA TYR A 479 -20.54 26.19 10.25
C TYR A 479 -21.34 25.47 11.36
N ARG A 480 -20.78 25.34 12.56
CA ARG A 480 -21.42 24.65 13.70
C ARG A 480 -22.72 25.31 14.15
N GLU A 481 -22.78 26.65 14.10
CA GLU A 481 -23.97 27.42 14.49
C GLU A 481 -25.13 27.28 13.50
N LYS A 482 -24.85 27.14 12.21
CA LYS A 482 -25.89 27.05 11.17
C LYS A 482 -26.23 25.58 10.81
N ASN A 483 -25.29 24.66 10.88
CA ASN A 483 -25.47 23.24 10.56
C ASN A 483 -25.46 22.36 11.84
N VAL A 484 -26.33 22.70 12.79
CA VAL A 484 -26.39 22.03 14.10
C VAL A 484 -26.61 20.51 13.95
N GLU A 485 -27.49 20.10 13.04
CA GLU A 485 -27.78 18.67 12.83
C GLU A 485 -26.58 17.87 12.34
N VAL A 486 -25.78 18.46 11.44
CA VAL A 486 -24.55 17.86 10.95
C VAL A 486 -23.51 17.75 12.07
N HIS A 487 -23.35 18.81 12.85
CA HIS A 487 -22.42 18.83 13.99
C HIS A 487 -22.81 17.79 15.05
N GLU A 488 -24.08 17.70 15.42
CA GLU A 488 -24.60 16.69 16.35
C GLU A 488 -24.38 15.25 15.80
N ALA A 489 -24.62 15.03 14.50
CA ALA A 489 -24.38 13.74 13.87
C ALA A 489 -22.91 13.33 13.96
N ILE A 490 -21.98 14.25 13.71
CA ILE A 490 -20.53 14.02 13.84
C ILE A 490 -20.19 13.61 15.28
N LEU A 491 -20.71 14.34 16.29
CA LEU A 491 -20.49 14.02 17.69
C LEU A 491 -21.07 12.66 18.10
N GLN A 492 -22.24 12.28 17.57
CA GLN A 492 -22.86 10.97 17.79
C GLN A 492 -22.08 9.81 17.17
N ASN A 493 -21.45 10.05 16.01
CA ASN A 493 -20.82 9.00 15.23
C ASN A 493 -19.33 8.81 15.54
N ARG A 494 -18.69 9.70 16.31
CA ARG A 494 -17.25 9.75 16.52
C ARG A 494 -16.63 8.49 17.15
N GLU A 495 -17.43 7.71 17.89
CA GLU A 495 -17.00 6.49 18.56
C GLU A 495 -17.46 5.22 17.84
N LYS A 496 -18.18 5.39 16.71
CA LYS A 496 -18.66 4.26 15.91
C LYS A 496 -17.56 3.73 14.99
N PRO A 497 -17.56 2.43 14.69
CA PRO A 497 -16.66 1.84 13.70
C PRO A 497 -16.87 2.46 12.32
N VAL A 498 -15.78 2.88 11.67
CA VAL A 498 -15.78 3.52 10.36
C VAL A 498 -14.82 2.79 9.42
N ALA A 499 -15.27 2.51 8.19
CA ALA A 499 -14.41 2.20 7.07
C ALA A 499 -13.99 3.52 6.42
N GLY A 500 -12.75 3.97 6.71
CA GLY A 500 -12.28 5.32 6.39
C GLY A 500 -12.46 5.66 4.91
N ASN A 501 -11.91 4.84 4.02
CA ASN A 501 -11.96 5.09 2.58
C ASN A 501 -13.40 5.18 2.05
N ALA A 502 -14.26 4.24 2.43
CA ALA A 502 -15.67 4.23 2.01
C ALA A 502 -16.47 5.42 2.56
N SER A 503 -16.03 6.04 3.66
CA SER A 503 -16.77 7.13 4.32
C SER A 503 -16.42 8.52 3.81
N VAL A 504 -15.17 8.76 3.37
CA VAL A 504 -14.66 10.10 3.05
C VAL A 504 -15.48 10.79 1.96
N PHE A 505 -15.71 10.14 0.83
CA PHE A 505 -16.51 10.69 -0.27
C PHE A 505 -17.88 11.16 0.20
N HIS A 506 -18.62 10.30 0.87
CA HIS A 506 -19.98 10.59 1.34
C HIS A 506 -20.00 11.67 2.44
N THR A 507 -19.01 11.65 3.32
CA THR A 507 -18.89 12.62 4.41
C THR A 507 -18.57 14.01 3.88
N MET A 508 -17.61 14.13 2.95
CA MET A 508 -17.26 15.43 2.34
C MET A 508 -18.41 16.03 1.56
N LEU A 509 -19.12 15.23 0.76
CA LEU A 509 -20.32 15.70 0.05
C LEU A 509 -21.43 16.13 1.03
N ASN A 510 -21.61 15.41 2.13
CA ASN A 510 -22.61 15.78 3.15
C ASN A 510 -22.23 17.08 3.85
N LEU A 511 -20.96 17.26 4.24
CA LEU A 511 -20.45 18.50 4.85
C LEU A 511 -20.71 19.71 3.94
N ALA A 512 -20.51 19.55 2.64
CA ALA A 512 -20.71 20.61 1.65
C ALA A 512 -22.15 20.73 1.12
N GLY A 513 -23.10 19.95 1.65
CA GLY A 513 -24.48 19.95 1.15
C GLY A 513 -24.63 19.51 -0.30
N VAL A 514 -23.65 18.84 -0.87
CA VAL A 514 -23.68 18.34 -2.25
C VAL A 514 -24.63 17.15 -2.35
N GLN A 515 -25.59 17.23 -3.25
CA GLN A 515 -26.58 16.21 -3.55
C GLN A 515 -26.22 15.51 -4.87
N THR A 516 -26.22 14.19 -4.86
CA THR A 516 -25.98 13.34 -6.04
C THR A 516 -26.56 11.95 -5.78
N PRO A 517 -27.01 11.21 -6.81
CA PRO A 517 -27.43 9.82 -6.68
C PRO A 517 -26.33 8.87 -6.13
N TYR A 518 -25.07 9.30 -6.19
CA TYR A 518 -23.92 8.52 -5.71
C TYR A 518 -23.59 8.75 -4.23
N ARG A 519 -24.21 9.75 -3.56
CA ARG A 519 -24.03 9.97 -2.13
C ARG A 519 -24.94 9.04 -1.32
N ALA A 520 -24.35 8.25 -0.44
CA ALA A 520 -25.07 7.42 0.51
C ALA A 520 -24.97 8.01 1.92
N ASP A 521 -26.08 8.53 2.46
CA ASP A 521 -26.14 9.14 3.79
C ASP A 521 -25.78 8.12 4.90
N SER A 522 -26.07 6.84 4.66
CA SER A 522 -25.70 5.74 5.57
C SER A 522 -24.18 5.44 5.66
N LEU A 523 -23.37 6.02 4.79
CA LEU A 523 -21.90 5.94 4.79
C LEU A 523 -21.24 7.23 5.28
N SER A 524 -22.01 8.34 5.43
CA SER A 524 -21.51 9.62 5.91
C SER A 524 -21.52 9.69 7.43
N VAL A 525 -20.35 9.87 8.05
CA VAL A 525 -20.28 10.10 9.51
C VAL A 525 -20.81 11.48 9.91
N ALA A 526 -21.05 12.37 8.96
CA ALA A 526 -21.70 13.66 9.14
C ALA A 526 -23.23 13.59 9.01
N ASN A 527 -23.81 12.40 8.99
CA ASN A 527 -25.25 12.17 8.86
C ASN A 527 -25.79 11.33 10.02
N ARG A 528 -26.98 11.67 10.53
CA ARG A 528 -27.69 10.89 11.57
C ARG A 528 -28.08 9.48 11.09
N GLN A 529 -28.17 9.27 9.77
CA GLN A 529 -28.47 7.97 9.14
C GLN A 529 -27.24 7.08 9.00
N TYR A 530 -26.07 7.48 9.52
CA TYR A 530 -24.87 6.65 9.49
C TYR A 530 -25.11 5.29 10.11
N LEU A 531 -24.82 4.23 9.34
CA LEU A 531 -25.01 2.84 9.76
C LEU A 531 -23.67 2.15 9.92
N ILE A 532 -23.49 1.48 11.07
CA ILE A 532 -22.37 0.56 11.28
C ILE A 532 -22.52 -0.61 10.32
N ARG A 533 -21.48 -0.88 9.54
CA ARG A 533 -21.41 -2.01 8.59
C ARG A 533 -20.18 -2.86 8.86
N PRO A 534 -20.14 -4.13 8.41
CA PRO A 534 -18.91 -4.91 8.39
C PRO A 534 -17.81 -4.12 7.64
N ARG A 535 -16.61 -4.11 8.19
CA ARG A 535 -15.46 -3.47 7.56
C ARG A 535 -14.68 -4.49 6.75
N TYR A 536 -14.41 -4.14 5.50
CA TYR A 536 -13.67 -4.96 4.56
C TYR A 536 -12.32 -4.33 4.25
N TYR A 537 -11.36 -5.18 4.00
CA TYR A 537 -10.04 -4.83 3.49
C TYR A 537 -9.95 -5.29 2.03
N LEU A 538 -9.41 -4.44 1.18
CA LEU A 538 -9.16 -4.73 -0.23
C LEU A 538 -7.86 -5.52 -0.33
N ASN A 539 -7.94 -6.80 -0.65
CA ASN A 539 -6.76 -7.64 -0.77
C ASN A 539 -5.98 -7.34 -2.07
N ASP A 540 -4.85 -8.02 -2.23
CA ASP A 540 -3.98 -7.91 -3.39
C ASP A 540 -4.69 -8.17 -4.75
N HIS A 541 -5.72 -8.99 -4.75
CA HIS A 541 -6.52 -9.31 -5.95
C HIS A 541 -7.74 -8.40 -6.15
N ASN A 542 -7.81 -7.24 -5.49
CA ASN A 542 -8.94 -6.31 -5.47
C ASN A 542 -10.26 -6.98 -5.05
N LEU A 543 -10.20 -7.93 -4.13
CA LEU A 543 -11.38 -8.58 -3.58
C LEU A 543 -11.59 -8.13 -2.12
N PRO A 544 -12.83 -7.81 -1.71
CA PRO A 544 -13.12 -7.50 -0.33
C PRO A 544 -12.92 -8.71 0.57
N LYS A 545 -12.19 -8.55 1.65
CA LYS A 545 -12.00 -9.55 2.70
C LYS A 545 -12.41 -8.98 4.05
N SER A 546 -13.22 -9.71 4.80
CA SER A 546 -13.56 -9.33 6.17
C SER A 546 -12.31 -9.40 7.07
N LEU A 547 -12.26 -8.54 8.09
CA LEU A 547 -11.06 -8.39 8.95
C LEU A 547 -10.61 -9.69 9.61
N ASP A 548 -11.55 -10.59 9.98
CA ASP A 548 -11.25 -11.91 10.53
C ASP A 548 -10.57 -12.87 9.54
N LYS A 549 -10.59 -12.55 8.23
CA LYS A 549 -10.05 -13.38 7.14
C LYS A 549 -8.82 -12.81 6.45
N ILE A 550 -8.35 -11.62 6.85
CA ILE A 550 -7.15 -11.02 6.24
C ILE A 550 -5.84 -11.53 6.82
N GLY A 551 -5.88 -12.35 7.87
CA GLY A 551 -4.71 -12.99 8.46
C GLY A 551 -4.05 -12.24 9.60
N LEU A 552 -4.77 -11.34 10.25
CA LEU A 552 -4.33 -10.65 11.46
C LEU A 552 -3.88 -11.66 12.51
N LYS A 553 -2.82 -11.35 13.21
CA LYS A 553 -2.20 -12.18 14.24
C LYS A 553 -2.74 -11.83 15.62
N LYS A 554 -2.37 -12.64 16.60
CA LYS A 554 -2.75 -12.42 18.00
C LYS A 554 -2.34 -11.04 18.50
N GLU A 555 -1.15 -10.58 18.14
CA GLU A 555 -0.60 -9.28 18.47
C GLU A 555 -1.50 -8.15 17.95
N ASP A 556 -1.99 -8.27 16.71
CA ASP A 556 -2.91 -7.29 16.12
C ASP A 556 -4.23 -7.26 16.87
N ILE A 557 -4.82 -8.44 17.14
CA ILE A 557 -6.10 -8.57 17.87
C ILE A 557 -5.98 -7.99 19.27
N GLU A 558 -4.84 -8.17 19.94
CA GLU A 558 -4.57 -7.56 21.24
C GLU A 558 -4.54 -6.03 21.16
N GLN A 559 -3.97 -5.45 20.09
CA GLN A 559 -3.97 -3.99 19.88
C GLN A 559 -5.38 -3.46 19.60
N PHE A 560 -6.18 -4.15 18.80
CA PHE A 560 -7.60 -3.79 18.60
C PHE A 560 -8.34 -3.70 19.94
N ARG A 561 -8.16 -4.68 20.81
CA ARG A 561 -8.80 -4.71 22.14
C ARG A 561 -8.30 -3.63 23.06
N ARG A 562 -6.98 -3.38 23.12
CA ARG A 562 -6.37 -2.33 23.95
C ARG A 562 -6.86 -0.93 23.61
N ASN A 563 -7.13 -0.70 22.33
CA ASN A 563 -7.61 0.59 21.83
C ASN A 563 -9.14 0.66 21.72
N ASN A 564 -9.87 -0.32 22.28
CA ASN A 564 -11.32 -0.40 22.25
C ASN A 564 -11.92 -0.38 20.84
N LEU A 565 -11.19 -0.86 19.83
CA LEU A 565 -11.68 -0.94 18.46
C LEU A 565 -12.55 -2.18 18.29
N VAL A 566 -13.61 -2.03 17.50
CA VAL A 566 -14.49 -3.17 17.17
C VAL A 566 -13.74 -4.11 16.20
N PHE A 567 -13.59 -5.36 16.64
CA PHE A 567 -13.03 -6.42 15.82
C PHE A 567 -14.07 -7.55 15.73
N PRO A 568 -14.35 -8.11 14.51
CA PRO A 568 -15.35 -9.16 14.31
C PRO A 568 -15.10 -10.41 15.13
#